data_828901810e7a3f44a8d07626f7662a5d
#
_entry.id   828901810e7a3f44a8d07626f7662a5d
#
_cell.length_a   1.000
_cell.length_b   1.000
_cell.length_c   1.000
_cell.angle_alpha   90.00
_cell.angle_beta   90.00
_cell.angle_gamma   90.00
#
_symmetry.space_group_name_H-M   'P 1'
#
loop_
_entity.id
_entity.type
_entity.pdbx_description
1 polymer ?
#
loop_
_entity_poly.entity_id
_entity_poly.type
_entity_poly.pdbx_seq_one_letter_code
_entity_poly.pdbx_strand_id
1 'polypeptide(L)'
;MLKKSELFNQGYHLSYFTLDHEIKNLVTTENWQGLDDEFKKLTSKDGRLFKYLQEYHDFENIEFIISIRDSSNEWEEDGIWHDDGSRVFAFSLSLTLGDVKGGRLGLRLRGEENFIQLPTPSFGGIILFLTGIYGYEHKIHQVMKGKRIIIAGWCS
;
A
#
# COMPACT_ATOMS: atom_id res chain seq x y z
N MET A 1 -4.52 6.34 19.61
CA MET A 1 -3.48 5.75 20.49
C MET A 1 -3.34 4.24 20.30
N LEU A 2 -4.43 3.45 20.38
CA LEU A 2 -4.39 1.99 20.13
C LEU A 2 -3.92 1.64 18.73
N LYS A 3 -4.34 2.39 17.71
CA LYS A 3 -3.94 2.17 16.32
C LYS A 3 -2.43 2.35 16.07
N LYS A 4 -1.84 3.36 16.68
CA LYS A 4 -0.38 3.61 16.59
C LYS A 4 0.43 2.45 17.19
N SER A 5 -0.03 1.86 18.29
CA SER A 5 0.69 0.78 18.95
C SER A 5 0.76 -0.50 18.12
N GLU A 6 -0.29 -0.86 17.39
CA GLU A 6 -0.27 -2.06 16.55
C GLU A 6 0.76 -1.96 15.43
N LEU A 7 0.81 -0.82 14.73
CA LEU A 7 1.79 -0.58 13.68
C LEU A 7 3.23 -0.71 14.20
N PHE A 8 3.53 -0.11 15.35
CA PHE A 8 4.88 -0.14 15.91
C PHE A 8 5.26 -1.48 16.56
N ASN A 9 4.28 -2.23 17.07
CA ASN A 9 4.57 -3.51 17.72
C ASN A 9 4.92 -4.63 16.76
N GLN A 10 4.33 -4.65 15.58
CA GLN A 10 4.53 -5.74 14.61
C GLN A 10 5.05 -5.29 13.25
N GLY A 11 5.20 -3.99 13.03
CA GLY A 11 5.69 -3.43 11.78
C GLY A 11 4.63 -3.20 10.72
N TYR A 12 3.39 -3.64 10.94
CA TYR A 12 2.28 -3.45 10.00
C TYR A 12 0.94 -3.35 10.72
N HIS A 13 -0.05 -2.85 10.01
CA HIS A 13 -1.44 -2.80 10.47
C HIS A 13 -2.38 -2.99 9.29
N LEU A 14 -3.37 -3.85 9.46
CA LEU A 14 -4.42 -4.10 8.47
C LEU A 14 -5.68 -3.35 8.86
N SER A 15 -6.25 -2.61 7.92
CA SER A 15 -7.44 -1.82 8.16
C SER A 15 -8.26 -1.65 6.88
N TYR A 16 -9.26 -0.81 6.92
CA TYR A 16 -10.07 -0.43 5.76
C TYR A 16 -10.14 1.09 5.67
N PHE A 17 -10.07 1.57 4.44
CA PHE A 17 -10.31 2.96 4.10
C PHE A 17 -11.54 3.02 3.18
N THR A 18 -12.58 3.71 3.61
CA THR A 18 -13.82 3.79 2.84
C THR A 18 -13.62 4.57 1.56
N LEU A 19 -13.83 3.91 0.43
CA LEU A 19 -13.73 4.49 -0.90
C LEU A 19 -15.11 4.79 -1.48
N ASP A 20 -15.20 5.92 -2.18
CA ASP A 20 -16.43 6.35 -2.84
C ASP A 20 -16.77 5.43 -4.01
N HIS A 21 -18.05 5.36 -4.32
CA HIS A 21 -18.54 4.65 -5.51
C HIS A 21 -17.89 5.18 -6.81
N GLU A 22 -17.59 6.46 -6.86
CA GLU A 22 -16.89 7.08 -7.99
C GLU A 22 -15.50 6.48 -8.21
N ILE A 23 -14.75 6.22 -7.15
CA ILE A 23 -13.44 5.55 -7.24
C ILE A 23 -13.61 4.17 -7.89
N LYS A 24 -14.61 3.40 -7.48
CA LYS A 24 -14.89 2.10 -8.07
C LYS A 24 -15.21 2.20 -9.55
N ASN A 25 -15.99 3.20 -9.96
CA ASN A 25 -16.31 3.45 -11.36
C ASN A 25 -15.05 3.78 -12.18
N LEU A 26 -14.16 4.62 -11.64
CA LEU A 26 -12.90 4.95 -12.31
C LEU A 26 -12.02 3.70 -12.52
N VAL A 27 -11.96 2.82 -11.54
CA VAL A 27 -11.24 1.54 -11.67
C VAL A 27 -11.91 0.64 -12.70
N THR A 28 -13.22 0.49 -12.63
CA THR A 28 -13.99 -0.38 -13.55
C THR A 28 -13.85 0.09 -15.00
N THR A 29 -13.83 1.39 -15.23
CA THR A 29 -13.70 1.97 -16.58
C THR A 29 -12.25 2.19 -17.01
N GLU A 30 -11.30 1.80 -16.16
CA GLU A 30 -9.87 1.98 -16.38
C GLU A 30 -9.46 3.43 -16.67
N ASN A 31 -10.16 4.38 -16.03
CA ASN A 31 -9.84 5.80 -16.10
C ASN A 31 -8.72 6.13 -15.09
N TRP A 32 -7.50 5.78 -15.45
CA TRP A 32 -6.34 5.93 -14.57
C TRP A 32 -6.00 7.39 -14.30
N GLN A 33 -6.18 8.27 -15.29
CA GLN A 33 -5.97 9.71 -15.08
C GLN A 33 -6.96 10.29 -14.08
N GLY A 34 -8.24 9.93 -14.21
CA GLY A 34 -9.28 10.36 -13.25
C GLY A 34 -8.99 9.83 -11.85
N LEU A 35 -8.49 8.60 -11.75
CA LEU A 35 -8.11 7.98 -10.49
C LEU A 35 -6.92 8.71 -9.85
N ASP A 36 -5.90 9.04 -10.64
CA ASP A 36 -4.74 9.82 -10.19
C ASP A 36 -5.18 11.18 -9.65
N ASP A 37 -6.07 11.87 -10.36
CA ASP A 37 -6.59 13.18 -9.94
C ASP A 37 -7.35 13.09 -8.61
N GLU A 38 -8.17 12.06 -8.42
CA GLU A 38 -8.89 11.84 -7.15
C GLU A 38 -7.94 11.54 -6.00
N PHE A 39 -6.92 10.72 -6.22
CA PHE A 39 -5.94 10.42 -5.17
C PHE A 39 -5.02 11.58 -4.85
N LYS A 40 -4.74 12.47 -5.79
CA LYS A 40 -4.07 13.74 -5.49
C LYS A 40 -4.86 14.59 -4.49
N LYS A 41 -6.18 14.62 -4.61
CA LYS A 41 -7.04 15.30 -3.64
C LYS A 41 -7.05 14.58 -2.28
N LEU A 42 -7.21 13.25 -2.29
CA LEU A 42 -7.26 12.44 -1.07
C LEU A 42 -5.95 12.47 -0.27
N THR A 43 -4.82 12.63 -0.93
CA THR A 43 -3.48 12.65 -0.33
C THR A 43 -2.95 14.05 -0.06
N SER A 44 -3.68 15.12 -0.42
CA SER A 44 -3.34 16.48 -0.03
C SER A 44 -3.57 16.70 1.47
N LYS A 45 -2.98 17.74 2.05
CA LYS A 45 -3.07 18.01 3.50
C LYS A 45 -4.49 18.08 4.05
N ASP A 46 -5.44 18.51 3.24
CA ASP A 46 -6.86 18.55 3.61
C ASP A 46 -7.60 17.28 3.22
N GLY A 47 -6.92 16.37 2.54
CA GLY A 47 -7.50 15.14 2.01
C GLY A 47 -7.83 14.13 3.09
N ARG A 48 -8.85 13.33 2.81
CA ARG A 48 -9.38 12.35 3.75
C ARG A 48 -8.38 11.21 4.03
N LEU A 49 -7.62 10.79 3.03
CA LEU A 49 -6.60 9.75 3.21
C LEU A 49 -5.41 10.29 4.01
N PHE A 50 -4.98 11.54 3.76
CA PHE A 50 -3.93 12.18 4.53
C PHE A 50 -4.26 12.21 6.02
N LYS A 51 -5.47 12.67 6.37
CA LYS A 51 -5.94 12.74 7.75
C LYS A 51 -6.03 11.36 8.40
N TYR A 52 -6.51 10.37 7.65
CA TYR A 52 -6.58 8.99 8.11
C TYR A 52 -5.19 8.44 8.46
N LEU A 53 -4.21 8.63 7.58
CA LEU A 53 -2.85 8.14 7.80
C LEU A 53 -2.15 8.84 8.97
N GLN A 54 -2.45 10.10 9.22
CA GLN A 54 -1.90 10.84 10.37
C GLN A 54 -2.36 10.29 11.73
N GLU A 55 -3.42 9.51 11.77
CA GLU A 55 -3.82 8.80 13.01
C GLU A 55 -2.78 7.76 13.44
N TYR A 56 -1.94 7.30 12.52
CA TYR A 56 -0.96 6.24 12.77
C TYR A 56 0.47 6.75 12.99
N HIS A 57 0.85 7.80 12.32
CA HIS A 57 2.20 8.37 12.41
C HIS A 57 2.20 9.81 11.89
N ASP A 58 3.10 10.63 12.45
CA ASP A 58 3.32 11.99 11.96
C ASP A 58 4.15 11.95 10.68
N PHE A 59 3.77 12.75 9.70
CA PHE A 59 4.47 12.95 8.44
C PHE A 59 3.96 14.24 7.79
N GLU A 60 4.67 14.72 6.77
CA GLU A 60 4.31 15.98 6.08
C GLU A 60 3.83 15.76 4.65
N ASN A 61 4.33 14.73 3.98
CA ASN A 61 4.07 14.51 2.56
C ASN A 61 3.69 13.07 2.27
N ILE A 62 2.84 12.90 1.26
CA ILE A 62 2.53 11.59 0.68
C ILE A 62 2.93 11.62 -0.80
N GLU A 63 3.68 10.59 -1.20
CA GLU A 63 3.89 10.25 -2.61
C GLU A 63 3.11 8.97 -2.89
N PHE A 64 2.55 8.83 -4.07
CA PHE A 64 1.85 7.59 -4.45
C PHE A 64 2.00 7.26 -5.92
N ILE A 65 1.80 5.99 -6.24
CA ILE A 65 1.67 5.49 -7.60
C ILE A 65 0.45 4.56 -7.70
N ILE A 66 -0.09 4.44 -8.89
CA ILE A 66 -1.07 3.40 -9.22
C ILE A 66 -0.28 2.21 -9.75
N SER A 67 -0.32 1.10 -9.02
CA SER A 67 0.37 -0.13 -9.39
C SER A 67 -0.64 -1.16 -9.88
N ILE A 68 -0.46 -1.62 -11.11
CA ILE A 68 -1.33 -2.60 -11.76
C ILE A 68 -0.47 -3.78 -12.18
N ARG A 69 -0.80 -4.99 -11.68
CA ARG A 69 -0.05 -6.20 -11.98
C ARG A 69 -0.95 -7.40 -12.20
N ASP A 70 -0.54 -8.23 -13.12
CA ASP A 70 -1.12 -9.54 -13.37
C ASP A 70 0.01 -10.58 -13.58
N SER A 71 -0.35 -11.80 -13.96
CA SER A 71 0.60 -12.88 -14.14
C SER A 71 1.57 -12.69 -15.32
N SER A 72 1.30 -11.71 -16.20
CA SER A 72 2.19 -11.40 -17.34
C SER A 72 3.33 -10.46 -16.98
N ASN A 73 3.26 -9.79 -15.82
CA ASN A 73 4.33 -8.90 -15.39
C ASN A 73 5.56 -9.70 -14.98
N GLU A 74 6.70 -9.33 -15.54
CA GLU A 74 8.00 -9.84 -15.15
C GLU A 74 8.50 -9.16 -13.87
N TRP A 75 9.71 -9.52 -13.44
CA TRP A 75 10.38 -8.94 -12.29
C TRP A 75 10.46 -7.43 -12.38
N GLU A 76 10.00 -6.75 -11.33
CA GLU A 76 10.13 -5.32 -11.15
C GLU A 76 10.92 -5.04 -9.85
N GLU A 77 11.36 -3.79 -9.66
CA GLU A 77 12.18 -3.37 -8.51
C GLU A 77 11.57 -3.74 -7.16
N ASP A 78 10.27 -3.63 -7.02
CA ASP A 78 9.58 -3.94 -5.77
C ASP A 78 9.45 -5.46 -5.50
N GLY A 79 9.86 -6.31 -6.43
CA GLY A 79 10.04 -7.75 -6.24
C GLY A 79 11.34 -8.13 -5.54
N ILE A 80 12.15 -7.15 -5.16
CA ILE A 80 13.41 -7.33 -4.42
C ILE A 80 13.23 -6.71 -3.04
N TRP A 81 13.86 -7.30 -2.01
CA TRP A 81 13.85 -6.74 -0.67
C TRP A 81 14.47 -5.33 -0.67
N HIS A 82 13.71 -4.34 -0.19
CA HIS A 82 14.13 -2.94 -0.13
C HIS A 82 13.42 -2.22 1.02
N ASP A 83 13.89 -1.03 1.37
CA ASP A 83 13.45 -0.32 2.57
C ASP A 83 12.85 1.08 2.33
N ASP A 84 12.79 1.56 1.09
CA ASP A 84 12.28 2.88 0.72
C ASP A 84 13.03 4.10 1.31
N GLY A 85 14.24 3.87 1.84
CA GLY A 85 15.12 4.95 2.28
C GLY A 85 14.61 5.73 3.50
N SER A 86 14.48 7.04 3.38
CA SER A 86 14.15 7.95 4.49
C SER A 86 12.66 8.11 4.78
N ARG A 87 11.79 7.37 4.10
CA ARG A 87 10.35 7.44 4.34
C ARG A 87 9.99 6.86 5.69
N VAL A 88 8.97 7.44 6.31
CA VAL A 88 8.56 7.08 7.68
C VAL A 88 7.79 5.78 7.69
N PHE A 89 6.76 5.69 6.87
CA PHE A 89 6.01 4.46 6.65
C PHE A 89 5.38 4.46 5.26
N ALA A 90 4.86 3.32 4.87
CA ALA A 90 4.23 3.14 3.57
C ALA A 90 2.84 2.53 3.72
N PHE A 91 2.07 2.60 2.66
CA PHE A 91 0.76 1.96 2.63
C PHE A 91 0.48 1.34 1.26
N SER A 92 -0.36 0.33 1.29
CA SER A 92 -0.88 -0.34 0.10
C SER A 92 -2.41 -0.36 0.23
N LEU A 93 -3.07 0.52 -0.51
CA LEU A 93 -4.54 0.62 -0.54
C LEU A 93 -5.07 -0.14 -1.74
N SER A 94 -5.86 -1.17 -1.49
CA SER A 94 -6.36 -2.03 -2.56
C SER A 94 -7.54 -1.44 -3.30
N LEU A 95 -7.41 -1.40 -4.62
CA LEU A 95 -8.47 -1.12 -5.58
C LEU A 95 -8.83 -2.37 -6.39
N THR A 96 -8.40 -3.52 -5.92
CA THR A 96 -8.58 -4.80 -6.59
C THR A 96 -10.04 -5.23 -6.54
N LEU A 97 -10.65 -5.49 -7.71
CA LEU A 97 -12.07 -5.79 -7.84
C LEU A 97 -12.38 -7.28 -7.86
N GLY A 98 -11.41 -8.13 -8.14
CA GLY A 98 -11.58 -9.57 -8.22
C GLY A 98 -10.59 -10.33 -7.35
N ASP A 99 -10.59 -11.63 -7.46
CA ASP A 99 -9.67 -12.49 -6.71
C ASP A 99 -8.26 -12.42 -7.30
N VAL A 100 -7.28 -12.35 -6.42
CA VAL A 100 -5.86 -12.36 -6.78
C VAL A 100 -5.16 -13.49 -6.02
N LYS A 101 -4.38 -14.28 -6.76
CA LYS A 101 -3.43 -15.25 -6.20
C LYS A 101 -2.02 -14.72 -6.36
N GLY A 102 -1.20 -14.84 -5.31
CA GLY A 102 0.11 -14.22 -5.26
C GLY A 102 0.01 -12.73 -4.98
N GLY A 103 0.98 -11.95 -5.43
CA GLY A 103 1.01 -10.51 -5.19
C GLY A 103 1.10 -10.11 -3.72
N ARG A 104 1.55 -11.01 -2.86
CA ARG A 104 1.62 -10.79 -1.41
C ARG A 104 2.72 -9.80 -1.07
N LEU A 105 2.46 -8.99 -0.07
CA LEU A 105 3.46 -8.11 0.52
C LEU A 105 4.29 -8.91 1.53
N GLY A 106 5.57 -9.11 1.23
CA GLY A 106 6.54 -9.65 2.18
C GLY A 106 7.10 -8.55 3.06
N LEU A 107 7.20 -8.79 4.35
CA LEU A 107 7.73 -7.83 5.32
C LEU A 107 8.68 -8.57 6.29
N ARG A 108 9.85 -7.97 6.54
CA ARG A 108 10.84 -8.51 7.48
C ARG A 108 11.66 -7.41 8.13
N LEU A 109 12.29 -7.73 9.25
CA LEU A 109 13.37 -6.91 9.78
C LEU A 109 14.62 -7.07 8.89
N ARG A 110 15.37 -5.98 8.72
CA ARG A 110 16.55 -5.95 7.84
C ARG A 110 17.55 -7.05 8.22
N GLY A 111 17.96 -7.79 7.19
CA GLY A 111 18.96 -8.86 7.33
C GLY A 111 18.41 -10.17 7.89
N GLU A 112 17.15 -10.25 8.28
CA GLU A 112 16.56 -11.49 8.75
C GLU A 112 16.07 -12.37 7.59
N GLU A 113 16.20 -13.69 7.73
CA GLU A 113 15.68 -14.63 6.74
C GLU A 113 14.17 -14.83 6.87
N ASN A 114 13.66 -14.81 8.10
CA ASN A 114 12.24 -14.97 8.38
C ASN A 114 11.47 -13.72 7.98
N PHE A 115 10.32 -13.93 7.33
CA PHE A 115 9.44 -12.85 6.92
C PHE A 115 7.98 -13.29 6.99
N ILE A 116 7.09 -12.33 7.06
CA ILE A 116 5.66 -12.56 6.95
C ILE A 116 5.18 -12.21 5.54
N GLN A 117 4.05 -12.78 5.13
CA GLN A 117 3.41 -12.47 3.88
C GLN A 117 1.98 -12.03 4.14
N LEU A 118 1.64 -10.85 3.64
CA LEU A 118 0.30 -10.27 3.75
C LEU A 118 -0.39 -10.35 2.38
N PRO A 119 -1.56 -11.00 2.28
CA PRO A 119 -2.27 -11.10 1.01
C PRO A 119 -2.81 -9.74 0.58
N THR A 120 -3.04 -9.59 -0.74
CA THR A 120 -3.71 -8.42 -1.28
C THR A 120 -5.13 -8.35 -0.72
N PRO A 121 -5.51 -7.27 -0.01
CA PRO A 121 -6.87 -7.14 0.48
C PRO A 121 -7.86 -6.90 -0.66
N SER A 122 -9.14 -7.07 -0.37
CA SER A 122 -10.22 -6.66 -1.27
C SER A 122 -10.29 -5.13 -1.36
N PHE A 123 -11.10 -4.64 -2.29
CA PHE A 123 -11.30 -3.21 -2.54
C PHE A 123 -11.56 -2.43 -1.24
N GLY A 124 -10.74 -1.41 -0.98
CA GLY A 124 -10.80 -0.58 0.23
C GLY A 124 -9.93 -1.07 1.39
N GLY A 125 -9.46 -2.32 1.35
CA GLY A 125 -8.51 -2.81 2.35
C GLY A 125 -7.17 -2.09 2.22
N ILE A 126 -6.59 -1.70 3.35
CA ILE A 126 -5.32 -0.97 3.39
C ILE A 126 -4.34 -1.67 4.33
N ILE A 127 -3.12 -1.83 3.85
CA ILE A 127 -1.99 -2.31 4.65
C ILE A 127 -1.09 -1.12 4.92
N LEU A 128 -0.87 -0.81 6.20
CA LEU A 128 0.14 0.15 6.64
C LEU A 128 1.36 -0.64 7.09
N PHE A 129 2.56 -0.21 6.75
CA PHE A 129 3.79 -0.90 7.17
C PHE A 129 4.96 0.05 7.35
N LEU A 130 5.78 -0.26 8.33
CA LEU A 130 6.99 0.49 8.63
C LEU A 130 8.07 0.20 7.58
N THR A 131 8.97 1.15 7.39
CA THR A 131 10.03 1.10 6.38
C THR A 131 11.42 1.21 7.02
N GLY A 132 12.41 1.55 6.23
CA GLY A 132 13.83 1.47 6.58
C GLY A 132 14.28 2.22 7.83
N ILE A 133 13.68 3.37 8.17
CA ILE A 133 14.07 4.08 9.40
C ILE A 133 13.70 3.31 10.67
N TYR A 134 12.77 2.37 10.57
CA TYR A 134 12.38 1.45 11.65
C TYR A 134 12.97 0.05 11.48
N GLY A 135 13.87 -0.13 10.52
CA GLY A 135 14.58 -1.38 10.31
C GLY A 135 13.82 -2.43 9.50
N TYR A 136 12.77 -2.06 8.78
CA TYR A 136 11.97 -3.01 7.99
C TYR A 136 12.31 -2.94 6.50
N GLU A 137 12.32 -4.12 5.89
CA GLU A 137 12.39 -4.30 4.45
C GLU A 137 11.11 -4.99 3.97
N HIS A 138 10.73 -4.71 2.72
CA HIS A 138 9.56 -5.32 2.11
C HIS A 138 9.82 -5.65 0.64
N LYS A 139 8.97 -6.50 0.10
CA LYS A 139 8.91 -6.79 -1.35
C LYS A 139 7.50 -7.23 -1.74
N ILE A 140 7.19 -7.14 -3.02
CA ILE A 140 5.95 -7.68 -3.59
C ILE A 140 6.27 -9.00 -4.31
N HIS A 141 5.60 -10.07 -3.90
CA HIS A 141 5.69 -11.35 -4.56
C HIS A 141 4.93 -11.33 -5.89
N GLN A 142 5.33 -12.19 -6.81
CA GLN A 142 4.72 -12.29 -8.13
C GLN A 142 3.22 -12.57 -8.04
N VAL A 143 2.43 -11.88 -8.87
CA VAL A 143 1.02 -12.18 -9.07
C VAL A 143 0.91 -13.44 -9.94
N MET A 144 0.21 -14.45 -9.44
CA MET A 144 0.05 -15.72 -10.12
C MET A 144 -1.25 -15.78 -10.92
N LYS A 145 -2.31 -15.13 -10.43
CA LYS A 145 -3.63 -15.09 -11.06
C LYS A 145 -4.37 -13.83 -10.65
N GLY A 146 -5.19 -13.31 -11.56
CA GLY A 146 -5.99 -12.11 -11.33
C GLY A 146 -5.22 -10.83 -11.59
N LYS A 147 -5.89 -9.71 -11.32
CA LYS A 147 -5.34 -8.37 -11.55
C LYS A 147 -5.28 -7.62 -10.22
N ARG A 148 -4.07 -7.38 -9.76
CA ARG A 148 -3.80 -6.62 -8.54
C ARG A 148 -3.72 -5.14 -8.88
N ILE A 149 -4.61 -4.34 -8.30
CA ILE A 149 -4.65 -2.89 -8.49
C ILE A 149 -4.50 -2.23 -7.13
N ILE A 150 -3.47 -1.43 -6.95
CA ILE A 150 -3.08 -0.87 -5.66
C ILE A 150 -2.69 0.59 -5.82
N ILE A 151 -3.09 1.42 -4.86
CA ILE A 151 -2.42 2.68 -4.61
C ILE A 151 -1.28 2.38 -3.64
N ALA A 152 -0.08 2.40 -4.14
CA ALA A 152 1.13 2.27 -3.32
C ALA A 152 1.61 3.66 -2.94
N GLY A 153 1.77 3.91 -1.64
CA GLY A 153 2.11 5.24 -1.15
C GLY A 153 3.17 5.22 -0.07
N TRP A 154 3.85 6.36 0.04
CA TRP A 154 4.95 6.58 0.98
C TRP A 154 4.73 7.89 1.71
N CYS A 155 4.91 7.84 3.02
CA CYS A 155 4.76 9.00 3.90
C CYS A 155 6.13 9.45 4.41
N SER A 156 6.39 10.75 4.28
CA SER A 156 7.66 11.34 4.71
C SER A 156 7.50 12.71 5.38
#